data_5f6e46ace7bd459764ab2aebff9c4765
#
_entry.id   5f6e46ace7bd459764ab2aebff9c4765
#
_cell.length_a   1.000
_cell.length_b   1.000
_cell.length_c   1.000
_cell.angle_alpha   90.00
_cell.angle_beta   90.00
_cell.angle_gamma   90.00
#
_symmetry.space_group_name_H-M   'P 1'
#
loop_
_entity.id
_entity.type
_entity.pdbx_description
1 polymer ?
#
loop_
_entity_poly.entity_id
_entity_poly.type
_entity_poly.pdbx_seq_one_letter_code
_entity_poly.pdbx_strand_id
1 'polypeptide(L)'
;MATTSKILFRGAASTSSTLLYTVPASTTTVVTDIVITNTAASSATYELLLNDIVLAKTVTVGANDSTIIQLKQPLTATQTVKGLASAVTVNFHISGVEIA
;
A
#
# COMPACT_ATOMS: atom_id res chain seq x y z
N MET A 1 0.03 5.60 -25.64
CA MET A 1 0.07 4.94 -24.33
C MET A 1 1.34 5.36 -23.62
N ALA A 2 1.23 5.90 -22.42
CA ALA A 2 2.38 6.35 -21.63
C ALA A 2 2.53 5.46 -20.39
N THR A 3 3.78 5.15 -20.04
CA THR A 3 4.12 4.37 -18.87
C THR A 3 4.91 5.26 -17.93
N THR A 4 4.42 5.42 -16.71
CA THR A 4 5.02 6.31 -15.72
C THR A 4 5.24 5.56 -14.41
N SER A 5 6.49 5.50 -13.96
CA SER A 5 6.81 5.00 -12.62
C SER A 5 6.51 6.10 -11.60
N LYS A 6 5.85 5.76 -10.51
CA LYS A 6 5.49 6.77 -9.52
C LYS A 6 5.24 6.17 -8.14
N ILE A 7 5.27 7.05 -7.15
CA ILE A 7 4.79 6.73 -5.80
C ILE A 7 3.27 6.84 -5.82
N LEU A 8 2.60 5.76 -5.46
CA LEU A 8 1.14 5.73 -5.39
C LEU A 8 0.63 6.25 -4.06
N PHE A 9 1.35 5.97 -2.97
CA PHE A 9 1.07 6.49 -1.64
C PHE A 9 2.35 6.50 -0.82
N ARG A 10 2.50 7.52 0.01
CA ARG A 10 3.59 7.59 1.00
C ARG A 10 3.08 8.37 2.20
N GLY A 11 3.03 7.72 3.35
CA GLY A 11 2.55 8.38 4.56
C GLY A 11 2.27 7.40 5.68
N ALA A 12 1.79 7.95 6.79
CA ALA A 12 1.42 7.17 7.96
C ALA A 12 0.12 6.43 7.74
N ALA A 13 0.03 5.22 8.28
CA ALA A 13 -1.19 4.45 8.26
C ALA A 13 -2.20 5.03 9.24
N SER A 14 -3.49 4.86 8.93
CA SER A 14 -4.57 5.08 9.87
C SER A 14 -4.89 3.78 10.61
N THR A 15 -5.57 3.87 11.73
CA THR A 15 -6.03 2.70 12.49
C THR A 15 -7.36 2.15 11.96
N SER A 16 -7.97 2.82 11.01
CA SER A 16 -9.16 2.34 10.31
C SER A 16 -8.87 2.23 8.82
N SER A 17 -9.63 1.39 8.11
CA SER A 17 -9.43 1.20 6.67
C SER A 17 -9.52 2.54 5.95
N THR A 18 -8.47 2.87 5.20
CA THR A 18 -8.32 4.17 4.54
C THR A 18 -7.99 3.96 3.07
N LEU A 19 -8.60 4.77 2.22
CA LEU A 19 -8.28 4.81 0.80
C LEU A 19 -6.90 5.44 0.63
N LEU A 20 -5.96 4.70 0.04
CA LEU A 20 -4.60 5.16 -0.18
C LEU A 20 -4.38 5.61 -1.62
N TYR A 21 -5.01 4.94 -2.57
CA TYR A 21 -4.82 5.23 -3.99
C TYR A 21 -6.02 4.75 -4.80
N THR A 22 -6.41 5.53 -5.79
CA THR A 22 -7.44 5.16 -6.76
C THR A 22 -6.85 5.25 -8.15
N VAL A 23 -7.01 4.19 -8.94
CA VAL A 23 -6.52 4.17 -10.31
C VAL A 23 -7.29 5.20 -11.14
N PRO A 24 -6.59 6.12 -11.84
CA PRO A 24 -7.25 7.12 -12.68
C PRO A 24 -8.07 6.48 -13.81
N ALA A 25 -9.01 7.26 -14.34
CA ALA A 25 -9.79 6.83 -15.50
C ALA A 25 -8.87 6.50 -16.69
N SER A 26 -9.24 5.48 -17.46
CA SER A 26 -8.51 5.05 -18.66
C SER A 26 -7.05 4.67 -18.39
N THR A 27 -6.76 4.22 -17.17
CA THR A 27 -5.41 3.89 -16.74
C THR A 27 -5.39 2.48 -16.15
N THR A 28 -4.29 1.77 -16.36
CA THR A 28 -3.96 0.54 -15.64
C THR A 28 -2.77 0.83 -14.75
N THR A 29 -2.86 0.47 -13.49
CA THR A 29 -1.76 0.64 -12.53
C THR A 29 -1.25 -0.71 -12.10
N VAL A 30 0.07 -0.91 -12.19
CA VAL A 30 0.71 -2.12 -11.66
C VAL A 30 1.40 -1.73 -10.36
N VAL A 31 0.95 -2.31 -9.24
CA VAL A 31 1.60 -2.12 -7.94
C VAL A 31 2.82 -3.03 -7.90
N THR A 32 4.00 -2.46 -7.69
CA THR A 32 5.27 -3.21 -7.78
C THR A 32 5.95 -3.42 -6.45
N ASP A 33 5.83 -2.47 -5.53
CA ASP A 33 6.49 -2.55 -4.23
C ASP A 33 5.65 -1.89 -3.15
N ILE A 34 5.61 -2.51 -1.98
CA ILE A 34 5.04 -1.91 -0.78
C ILE A 34 6.06 -2.07 0.33
N VAL A 35 6.51 -0.97 0.91
CA VAL A 35 7.41 -0.97 2.07
C VAL A 35 6.59 -0.52 3.28
N ILE A 36 6.60 -1.33 4.31
CA ILE A 36 5.89 -1.08 5.56
C ILE A 36 6.95 -0.89 6.64
N THR A 37 6.97 0.27 7.29
CA THR A 37 7.93 0.60 8.33
C THR A 37 7.22 0.90 9.63
N ASN A 38 7.66 0.31 10.73
CA ASN A 38 7.17 0.63 12.06
C ASN A 38 8.25 1.40 12.82
N THR A 39 7.94 2.64 13.19
CA THR A 39 8.90 3.52 13.89
C THR A 39 8.79 3.42 15.41
N ALA A 40 7.87 2.62 15.94
CA ALA A 40 7.69 2.45 17.37
C ALA A 40 8.65 1.42 17.97
N ALA A 41 8.85 1.48 19.26
CA ALA A 41 9.67 0.52 20.01
C ALA A 41 8.91 -0.77 20.36
N SER A 42 7.70 -0.92 19.86
CA SER A 42 6.89 -2.13 20.00
C SER A 42 6.35 -2.56 18.66
N SER A 43 6.04 -3.84 18.48
CA SER A 43 5.52 -4.34 17.21
C SER A 43 4.11 -3.81 16.94
N ALA A 44 3.75 -3.77 15.66
CA ALA A 44 2.43 -3.39 15.19
C ALA A 44 1.99 -4.37 14.11
N THR A 45 0.73 -4.26 13.69
CA THR A 45 0.21 -5.07 12.58
C THR A 45 -0.33 -4.17 11.50
N TYR A 46 -0.43 -4.69 10.28
CA TYR A 46 -1.00 -3.95 9.15
C TYR A 46 -1.91 -4.84 8.32
N GLU A 47 -2.78 -4.20 7.57
CA GLU A 47 -3.64 -4.83 6.57
C GLU A 47 -3.59 -4.02 5.28
N LEU A 48 -3.63 -4.71 4.15
CA LEU A 48 -3.66 -4.11 2.82
C LEU A 48 -4.71 -4.80 1.97
N LEU A 49 -5.43 -4.00 1.19
CA LEU A 49 -6.48 -4.48 0.29
C LEU A 49 -6.27 -3.89 -1.09
N LEU A 50 -6.34 -4.74 -2.11
CA LEU A 50 -6.34 -4.31 -3.50
C LEU A 50 -7.74 -4.56 -4.05
N ASN A 51 -8.39 -3.50 -4.52
CA ASN A 51 -9.77 -3.54 -5.02
C ASN A 51 -10.72 -4.22 -4.00
N ASP A 52 -10.59 -3.81 -2.73
CA ASP A 52 -11.36 -4.34 -1.59
C ASP A 52 -11.13 -5.84 -1.31
N ILE A 53 -10.12 -6.45 -1.92
CA ILE A 53 -9.74 -7.84 -1.67
C ILE A 53 -8.50 -7.83 -0.79
N VAL A 54 -8.52 -8.58 0.30
CA VAL A 54 -7.42 -8.62 1.26
C VAL A 54 -6.17 -9.20 0.61
N LEU A 55 -5.10 -8.43 0.61
CA LEU A 55 -3.76 -8.86 0.20
C LEU A 55 -2.94 -9.32 1.41
N ALA A 56 -3.05 -8.60 2.52
CA ALA A 56 -2.36 -8.90 3.78
C ALA A 56 -3.32 -8.63 4.92
N LYS A 57 -3.45 -9.60 5.82
CA LYS A 57 -4.39 -9.53 6.94
C LYS A 57 -3.62 -9.62 8.26
N THR A 58 -3.65 -8.54 9.04
CA THR A 58 -3.08 -8.49 10.39
C THR A 58 -1.66 -9.06 10.46
N VAL A 59 -0.80 -8.61 9.56
CA VAL A 59 0.59 -9.06 9.48
C VAL A 59 1.44 -8.24 10.44
N THR A 60 2.28 -8.90 11.23
CA THR A 60 3.13 -8.22 12.21
C THR A 60 4.33 -7.59 11.54
N VAL A 61 4.61 -6.33 11.90
CA VAL A 61 5.87 -5.64 11.60
C VAL A 61 6.54 -5.33 12.95
N GLY A 62 7.80 -5.78 13.10
CA GLY A 62 8.52 -5.66 14.36
C GLY A 62 8.81 -4.21 14.75
N ALA A 63 9.23 -4.02 16.01
CA ALA A 63 9.64 -2.72 16.50
C ALA A 63 10.83 -2.20 15.71
N ASN A 64 10.77 -0.93 15.28
CA ASN A 64 11.84 -0.27 14.49
C ASN A 64 12.26 -1.08 13.26
N ASP A 65 11.33 -1.79 12.63
CA ASP A 65 11.62 -2.70 11.54
C ASP A 65 10.83 -2.31 10.30
N SER A 66 11.21 -2.89 9.17
CA SER A 66 10.55 -2.69 7.89
C SER A 66 10.29 -4.02 7.22
N THR A 67 9.19 -4.09 6.50
CA THR A 67 8.84 -5.24 5.67
C THR A 67 8.66 -4.75 4.24
N ILE A 68 9.21 -5.50 3.28
CA ILE A 68 9.11 -5.17 1.87
C ILE A 68 8.28 -6.26 1.18
N ILE A 69 7.22 -5.85 0.51
CA ILE A 69 6.40 -6.74 -0.30
C ILE A 69 6.68 -6.39 -1.77
N GLN A 70 7.26 -7.33 -2.49
CA GLN A 70 7.44 -7.21 -3.94
C GLN A 70 6.31 -7.96 -4.63
N LEU A 71 5.62 -7.27 -5.52
CA LEU A 71 4.47 -7.84 -6.20
C LEU A 71 4.36 -7.24 -7.60
N LYS A 72 3.45 -7.80 -8.39
CA LYS A 72 3.12 -7.27 -9.72
C LYS A 72 1.62 -7.45 -9.88
N GLN A 73 0.85 -6.57 -9.21
CA GLN A 73 -0.60 -6.66 -9.19
C GLN A 73 -1.20 -5.53 -10.02
N PRO A 74 -1.77 -5.85 -11.19
CA PRO A 74 -2.42 -4.84 -12.01
C PRO A 74 -3.79 -4.47 -11.44
N LEU A 75 -4.09 -3.19 -11.49
CA LEU A 75 -5.39 -2.63 -11.14
C LEU A 75 -5.88 -1.84 -12.34
N THR A 76 -7.15 -2.00 -12.69
CA THR A 76 -7.77 -1.24 -13.77
C THR A 76 -8.45 0.01 -13.24
N ALA A 77 -8.92 0.85 -14.15
CA ALA A 77 -9.53 2.14 -13.82
C ALA A 77 -10.54 2.03 -12.69
N THR A 78 -10.50 2.97 -11.75
CA THR A 78 -11.34 3.12 -10.57
C THR A 78 -11.12 2.11 -9.44
N GLN A 79 -10.29 1.09 -9.64
CA GLN A 79 -9.94 0.16 -8.57
C GLN A 79 -9.02 0.83 -7.55
N THR A 80 -8.97 0.31 -6.35
CA THR A 80 -8.39 1.02 -5.20
C THR A 80 -7.34 0.22 -4.47
N VAL A 81 -6.44 0.94 -3.79
CA VAL A 81 -5.55 0.39 -2.77
C VAL A 81 -6.00 0.98 -1.44
N LYS A 82 -6.28 0.12 -0.47
CA LYS A 82 -6.65 0.52 0.89
C LYS A 82 -5.74 -0.13 1.89
N GLY A 83 -5.62 0.46 3.06
CA GLY A 83 -4.81 -0.11 4.12
C GLY A 83 -5.12 0.49 5.48
N LEU A 84 -4.63 -0.20 6.50
CA LEU A 84 -4.70 0.24 7.89
C LEU A 84 -3.60 -0.45 8.70
N ALA A 85 -3.38 0.04 9.91
CA ALA A 85 -2.43 -0.57 10.82
C ALA A 85 -2.95 -0.45 12.26
N SER A 86 -2.36 -1.22 13.18
CA SER A 86 -2.74 -1.17 14.59
C SER A 86 -2.27 0.10 15.29
N ALA A 87 -1.35 0.85 14.68
CA ALA A 87 -0.80 2.08 15.24
C ALA A 87 -0.41 3.04 14.12
N VAL A 88 -0.49 4.35 14.41
CA VAL A 88 -0.11 5.40 13.44
C VAL A 88 1.40 5.53 13.26
N THR A 89 2.19 4.77 14.00
CA THR A 89 3.64 4.69 13.85
C THR A 89 4.07 3.85 12.64
N VAL A 90 3.12 3.17 12.01
CA VAL A 90 3.37 2.40 10.79
C VAL A 90 3.23 3.32 9.59
N ASN A 91 4.24 3.31 8.72
CA ASN A 91 4.24 4.06 7.47
C ASN A 91 4.19 3.12 6.28
N PHE A 92 3.45 3.52 5.25
CA PHE A 92 3.40 2.82 3.97
C PHE A 92 4.12 3.62 2.89
N HIS A 93 4.90 2.94 2.08
CA HIS A 93 5.46 3.46 0.84
C HIS A 93 5.03 2.51 -0.27
N ILE A 94 4.11 2.95 -1.12
CA ILE A 94 3.56 2.13 -2.20
C ILE A 94 3.99 2.74 -3.52
N SER A 95 4.67 1.95 -4.33
CA SER A 95 5.13 2.39 -5.64
C SER A 95 4.61 1.48 -6.73
N GLY A 96 4.56 2.00 -7.93
CA GLY A 96 4.06 1.25 -9.06
C GLY A 96 4.25 1.99 -10.37
N VAL A 97 3.58 1.47 -11.39
CA VAL A 97 3.63 2.01 -12.75
C VAL A 97 2.21 2.27 -13.23
N GLU A 98 1.97 3.48 -13.73
CA GLU A 98 0.72 3.81 -14.41
C GLU A 98 0.90 3.71 -15.92
N ILE A 99 -0.02 3.02 -16.57
CA ILE A 99 -0.05 2.85 -18.01
C ILE A 99 -1.35 3.46 -18.52
N ALA A 100 -1.22 4.55 -19.26
CA ALA A 100 -2.37 5.31 -19.73
C ALA A 100 -2.46 5.34 -21.26
#